data_555a10612690a24165e0af1f601d0656
#
_entry.id   555a10612690a24165e0af1f601d0656
#
_cell.length_a   1.000
_cell.length_b   1.000
_cell.length_c   1.000
_cell.angle_alpha   90.00
_cell.angle_beta   90.00
_cell.angle_gamma   90.00
#
_symmetry.space_group_name_H-M   'P 1'
#
loop_
_entity.id
_entity.type
_entity.pdbx_description
1 polymer ?
#
loop_
_entity_poly.entity_id
_entity_poly.type
_entity_poly.pdbx_seq_one_letter_code
_entity_poly.pdbx_strand_id
1 'polypeptide(L)'
;MNTPKIGKDESEKYIYLTTIGRHTGSAHTVQLWFAMAGEKIYLSHEGTYTDWMKNIIKNNQVEYKIRGVHSKGIARIVTNEDAFHTGKNALYNKYYGPATKEIIDDWFSMSKVVEITPQ
;
A
#
# COMPACT_ATOMS: atom_id res chain seq x y z
N MET A 1 20.70 -12.89 2.63
CA MET A 1 19.80 -11.76 2.69
C MET A 1 18.57 -12.11 3.47
N ASN A 2 18.20 -11.26 4.31
CA ASN A 2 17.00 -11.51 5.10
C ASN A 2 15.80 -11.01 4.41
N THR A 3 14.87 -11.89 4.19
CA THR A 3 13.51 -11.45 3.93
C THR A 3 13.09 -10.61 5.11
N PRO A 4 12.44 -9.48 4.86
CA PRO A 4 11.84 -8.73 5.94
C PRO A 4 10.98 -9.66 6.77
N LYS A 5 11.11 -9.55 8.05
CA LYS A 5 10.30 -10.40 8.92
C LYS A 5 8.90 -9.84 8.91
N ILE A 6 8.08 -10.44 8.08
CA ILE A 6 6.72 -10.01 7.85
C ILE A 6 6.00 -9.75 9.17
N GLY A 7 6.18 -10.63 10.14
CA GLY A 7 5.55 -10.46 11.45
C GLY A 7 5.96 -9.19 12.18
N LYS A 8 7.22 -8.78 12.09
CA LYS A 8 7.68 -7.56 12.71
C LYS A 8 7.20 -6.33 11.98
N ASP A 9 7.29 -6.34 10.65
CA ASP A 9 6.82 -5.22 9.85
C ASP A 9 5.31 -5.09 9.96
N GLU A 10 4.60 -6.21 9.99
CA GLU A 10 3.15 -6.22 10.12
C GLU A 10 2.68 -5.62 11.45
N SER A 11 3.51 -5.66 12.49
CA SER A 11 3.15 -5.06 13.78
C SER A 11 3.24 -3.54 13.77
N GLU A 12 3.94 -2.95 12.78
CA GLU A 12 4.03 -1.50 12.66
C GLU A 12 2.72 -0.94 12.12
N LYS A 13 2.31 0.20 12.66
CA LYS A 13 1.06 0.81 12.25
C LYS A 13 1.18 1.58 10.93
N TYR A 14 2.34 2.18 10.68
CA TYR A 14 2.51 3.11 9.57
C TYR A 14 3.68 2.75 8.68
N ILE A 15 3.49 3.04 7.40
CA ILE A 15 4.55 3.09 6.41
C ILE A 15 4.74 4.55 6.01
N TYR A 16 5.98 4.93 5.75
CA TYR A 16 6.29 6.25 5.18
C TYR A 16 6.64 6.02 3.72
N LEU A 17 5.77 6.46 2.84
CA LEU A 17 5.89 6.23 1.41
C LEU A 17 6.40 7.49 0.72
N THR A 18 7.47 7.35 -0.06
CA THR A 18 8.04 8.43 -0.84
C THR A 18 7.80 8.18 -2.32
N THR A 19 7.13 9.12 -2.96
CA THR A 19 6.90 9.10 -4.40
C THR A 19 7.56 10.32 -5.03
N ILE A 20 7.78 10.26 -6.34
CA ILE A 20 8.36 11.38 -7.08
C ILE A 20 7.22 12.22 -7.66
N GLY A 21 7.23 13.50 -7.33
CA GLY A 21 6.20 14.42 -7.79
C GLY A 21 6.12 14.47 -9.31
N ARG A 22 4.94 14.26 -9.85
CA ARG A 22 4.73 14.17 -11.30
C ARG A 22 4.92 15.50 -12.03
N HIS A 23 4.86 16.60 -11.30
CA HIS A 23 5.02 17.93 -11.89
C HIS A 23 6.42 18.51 -11.68
N THR A 24 7.02 18.24 -10.53
CA THR A 24 8.28 18.88 -10.13
C THR A 24 9.47 17.92 -10.12
N GLY A 25 9.24 16.62 -10.07
CA GLY A 25 10.31 15.64 -9.89
C GLY A 25 10.86 15.58 -8.47
N SER A 26 10.28 16.32 -7.55
CA SER A 26 10.71 16.30 -6.15
C SER A 26 10.13 15.12 -5.41
N ALA A 27 10.86 14.63 -4.41
CA ALA A 27 10.41 13.56 -3.56
C ALA A 27 9.38 14.06 -2.54
N HIS A 28 8.29 13.31 -2.37
CA HIS A 28 7.24 13.63 -1.40
C HIS A 28 6.96 12.39 -0.56
N THR A 29 6.94 12.56 0.75
CA THR A 29 6.72 11.47 1.69
C THR A 29 5.40 11.65 2.42
N VAL A 30 4.62 10.56 2.50
CA VAL A 30 3.36 10.54 3.24
C VAL A 30 3.36 9.39 4.22
N GLN A 31 2.62 9.56 5.32
CA GLN A 31 2.43 8.53 6.33
C GLN A 31 1.11 7.84 6.07
N LEU A 32 1.12 6.52 5.97
CA LEU A 32 -0.06 5.75 5.59
C LEU A 32 -0.19 4.50 6.44
N TRP A 33 -1.40 3.97 6.51
CA TRP A 33 -1.62 2.62 6.97
C TRP A 33 -1.20 1.66 5.87
N PHE A 34 -0.77 0.47 6.27
CA PHE A 34 -0.37 -0.56 5.32
C PHE A 34 -0.65 -1.93 5.91
N ALA A 35 -0.71 -2.93 5.05
CA ALA A 35 -0.74 -4.32 5.47
C ALA A 35 0.09 -5.14 4.49
N MET A 36 0.54 -6.29 4.94
CA MET A 36 1.31 -7.19 4.10
C MET A 36 0.50 -8.45 3.83
N ALA A 37 0.59 -8.95 2.62
CA ALA A 37 0.01 -10.22 2.23
C ALA A 37 0.96 -10.87 1.24
N GLY A 38 1.40 -12.08 1.56
CA GLY A 38 2.48 -12.70 0.82
C GLY A 38 3.73 -11.87 0.97
N GLU A 39 4.35 -11.53 -0.13
CA GLU A 39 5.55 -10.70 -0.13
C GLU A 39 5.28 -9.29 -0.63
N LYS A 40 4.02 -8.87 -0.59
CA LYS A 40 3.60 -7.57 -1.10
C LYS A 40 3.04 -6.70 0.00
N ILE A 41 3.14 -5.40 -0.23
CA ILE A 41 2.64 -4.39 0.68
C ILE A 41 1.41 -3.74 0.04
N TYR A 42 0.35 -3.59 0.81
CA TYR A 42 -0.90 -3.02 0.32
C TYR A 42 -1.24 -1.75 1.07
N LEU A 43 -1.66 -0.75 0.31
CA LEU A 43 -2.10 0.54 0.80
C LEU A 43 -3.50 0.79 0.25
N SER A 44 -4.27 1.62 0.94
CA SER A 44 -5.61 1.92 0.49
C SER A 44 -5.97 3.36 0.78
N HIS A 45 -6.79 3.93 -0.08
CA HIS A 45 -7.41 5.23 0.13
C HIS A 45 -8.83 5.20 -0.43
N GLU A 46 -9.75 5.77 0.31
CA GLU A 46 -11.14 5.86 -0.13
C GLU A 46 -11.34 7.08 -1.01
N GLY A 47 -12.23 6.96 -1.98
CA GLY A 47 -12.58 8.06 -2.87
C GLY A 47 -11.67 8.15 -4.09
N THR A 48 -11.39 9.38 -4.50
CA THR A 48 -10.61 9.64 -5.71
C THR A 48 -9.12 9.45 -5.49
N TYR A 49 -8.35 9.41 -6.58
CA TYR A 49 -6.90 9.31 -6.49
C TYR A 49 -6.31 10.52 -5.78
N THR A 50 -5.42 10.24 -4.84
CA THR A 50 -4.63 11.25 -4.15
C THR A 50 -3.40 11.61 -4.96
N ASP A 51 -2.68 12.66 -4.53
CA ASP A 51 -1.47 13.07 -5.22
C ASP A 51 -0.42 11.97 -5.27
N TRP A 52 -0.21 11.25 -4.16
CA TRP A 52 0.80 10.19 -4.16
C TRP A 52 0.41 9.04 -5.10
N MET A 53 -0.87 8.75 -5.25
CA MET A 53 -1.34 7.76 -6.21
C MET A 53 -1.11 8.21 -7.65
N LYS A 54 -1.39 9.48 -7.93
CA LYS A 54 -1.14 10.05 -9.27
C LYS A 54 0.36 10.05 -9.59
N ASN A 55 1.18 10.32 -8.58
CA ASN A 55 2.63 10.24 -8.74
C ASN A 55 3.07 8.83 -9.13
N ILE A 56 2.48 7.79 -8.49
CA ILE A 56 2.78 6.40 -8.80
C ILE A 56 2.40 6.05 -10.23
N ILE A 57 1.27 6.55 -10.70
CA ILE A 57 0.82 6.30 -12.08
C ILE A 57 1.86 6.84 -13.07
N LYS A 58 2.45 8.00 -12.76
CA LYS A 58 3.47 8.59 -13.61
C LYS A 58 4.83 7.92 -13.45
N ASN A 59 5.22 7.61 -12.23
CA ASN A 59 6.49 6.95 -11.92
C ASN A 59 6.26 5.94 -10.83
N ASN A 60 6.29 4.67 -11.20
CA ASN A 60 5.93 3.59 -10.30
C ASN A 60 7.04 3.17 -9.34
N GLN A 61 8.22 3.75 -9.44
CA GLN A 61 9.30 3.47 -8.51
C GLN A 61 9.08 4.26 -7.24
N VAL A 62 9.10 3.57 -6.11
CA VAL A 62 8.84 4.20 -4.81
C VAL A 62 9.93 3.79 -3.83
N GLU A 63 10.07 4.62 -2.80
CA GLU A 63 10.86 4.27 -1.62
C GLU A 63 9.91 4.24 -0.44
N TYR A 64 10.22 3.40 0.53
CA TYR A 64 9.38 3.35 1.72
C TYR A 64 10.22 3.03 2.94
N LYS A 65 9.66 3.40 4.09
CA LYS A 65 10.31 3.14 5.37
C LYS A 65 9.29 2.49 6.29
N ILE A 66 9.66 1.33 6.82
CA ILE A 66 8.89 0.61 7.85
C ILE A 66 9.87 0.32 8.97
N ARG A 67 9.50 0.68 10.20
CA ARG A 67 10.33 0.45 11.38
C ARG A 67 11.73 1.06 11.24
N GLY A 68 11.80 2.20 10.58
CA GLY A 68 13.09 2.89 10.39
C GLY A 68 13.97 2.30 9.30
N VAL A 69 13.54 1.24 8.63
CA VAL A 69 14.31 0.59 7.57
C VAL A 69 13.82 1.10 6.22
N HIS A 70 14.74 1.71 5.47
CA HIS A 70 14.45 2.20 4.11
C HIS A 70 14.56 1.07 3.10
N SER A 71 13.62 1.06 2.17
CA SER A 71 13.56 0.05 1.10
C SER A 71 13.01 0.69 -0.16
N LYS A 72 13.12 -0.04 -1.27
CA LYS A 72 12.60 0.37 -2.56
C LYS A 72 11.62 -0.65 -3.09
N GLY A 73 10.70 -0.20 -3.92
CA GLY A 73 9.73 -1.09 -4.52
C GLY A 73 9.13 -0.52 -5.78
N ILE A 74 8.32 -1.34 -6.43
CA ILE A 74 7.50 -0.95 -7.57
C ILE A 74 6.06 -0.97 -7.12
N ALA A 75 5.37 0.15 -7.32
CA ALA A 75 4.00 0.31 -6.90
C ALA A 75 3.06 0.34 -8.09
N ARG A 76 1.86 -0.17 -7.91
CA ARG A 76 0.82 -0.09 -8.95
C ARG A 76 -0.54 0.08 -8.31
N ILE A 77 -1.42 0.75 -9.03
CA ILE A 77 -2.83 0.80 -8.65
C ILE A 77 -3.44 -0.55 -9.00
N VAL A 78 -4.11 -1.16 -8.06
CA VAL A 78 -4.71 -2.48 -8.25
C VAL A 78 -6.02 -2.33 -9.02
N THR A 79 -6.12 -3.02 -10.15
CA THR A 79 -7.34 -3.05 -10.96
C THR A 79 -7.96 -4.44 -11.00
N ASN A 80 -7.23 -5.45 -10.57
CA ASN A 80 -7.68 -6.82 -10.54
C ASN A 80 -8.47 -7.06 -9.24
N GLU A 81 -9.63 -7.68 -9.36
CA GLU A 81 -10.53 -7.90 -8.22
C GLU A 81 -9.90 -8.78 -7.15
N ASP A 82 -9.21 -9.85 -7.55
CA ASP A 82 -8.57 -10.76 -6.59
C ASP A 82 -7.50 -10.03 -5.78
N ALA A 83 -6.65 -9.25 -6.44
CA ALA A 83 -5.62 -8.49 -5.76
C ALA A 83 -6.23 -7.41 -4.86
N PHE A 84 -7.33 -6.80 -5.29
CA PHE A 84 -8.05 -5.84 -4.48
C PHE A 84 -8.55 -6.48 -3.19
N HIS A 85 -9.21 -7.63 -3.30
CA HIS A 85 -9.71 -8.35 -2.13
C HIS A 85 -8.58 -8.78 -1.20
N THR A 86 -7.48 -9.25 -1.75
CA THR A 86 -6.31 -9.62 -0.95
C THR A 86 -5.82 -8.43 -0.14
N GLY A 87 -5.66 -7.29 -0.78
CA GLY A 87 -5.18 -6.07 -0.12
C GLY A 87 -6.14 -5.54 0.92
N LYS A 88 -7.41 -5.42 0.57
CA LYS A 88 -8.42 -4.91 1.51
C LYS A 88 -8.62 -5.85 2.69
N ASN A 89 -8.62 -7.15 2.44
CA ASN A 89 -8.75 -8.13 3.51
C ASN A 89 -7.56 -8.04 4.48
N ALA A 90 -6.36 -7.91 3.96
CA ALA A 90 -5.17 -7.76 4.79
C ALA A 90 -5.22 -6.49 5.63
N LEU A 91 -5.61 -5.38 5.00
CA LEU A 91 -5.74 -4.09 5.69
C LEU A 91 -6.82 -4.14 6.77
N TYR A 92 -7.99 -4.63 6.42
CA TYR A 92 -9.09 -4.71 7.38
C TYR A 92 -8.72 -5.60 8.57
N ASN A 93 -8.17 -6.76 8.27
CA ASN A 93 -7.80 -7.73 9.29
C ASN A 93 -6.77 -7.16 10.27
N LYS A 94 -5.82 -6.39 9.76
CA LYS A 94 -4.77 -5.79 10.58
C LYS A 94 -5.31 -4.73 11.56
N TYR A 95 -6.22 -3.89 11.12
CA TYR A 95 -6.65 -2.73 11.89
C TYR A 95 -8.00 -2.93 12.59
N TYR A 96 -8.85 -3.80 12.06
CA TYR A 96 -10.21 -3.98 12.57
C TYR A 96 -10.55 -5.43 12.93
N GLY A 97 -9.72 -6.39 12.54
CA GLY A 97 -9.99 -7.82 12.73
C GLY A 97 -10.61 -8.46 11.49
N PRO A 98 -11.09 -9.70 11.59
CA PRO A 98 -11.57 -10.43 10.42
C PRO A 98 -12.67 -9.71 9.66
N ALA A 99 -12.57 -9.73 8.33
CA ALA A 99 -13.54 -9.09 7.45
C ALA A 99 -14.36 -10.15 6.73
N THR A 100 -15.63 -9.85 6.48
CA THR A 100 -16.46 -10.67 5.61
C THR A 100 -16.27 -10.24 4.16
N LYS A 101 -16.62 -11.13 3.24
CA LYS A 101 -16.60 -10.79 1.82
C LYS A 101 -17.51 -9.60 1.54
N GLU A 102 -18.65 -9.51 2.20
CA GLU A 102 -19.62 -8.42 2.02
C GLU A 102 -19.00 -7.07 2.38
N ILE A 103 -18.27 -6.98 3.49
CA ILE A 103 -17.60 -5.74 3.90
C ILE A 103 -16.59 -5.33 2.83
N ILE A 104 -15.80 -6.27 2.33
CA ILE A 104 -14.79 -5.99 1.31
C ILE A 104 -15.46 -5.54 0.01
N ASP A 105 -16.53 -6.21 -0.40
CA ASP A 105 -17.24 -5.86 -1.63
C ASP A 105 -17.83 -4.45 -1.55
N ASP A 106 -18.38 -4.06 -0.39
CA ASP A 106 -18.92 -2.71 -0.21
C ASP A 106 -17.86 -1.65 -0.40
N TRP A 107 -16.62 -1.95 -0.04
CA TRP A 107 -15.52 -1.00 -0.20
C TRP A 107 -14.96 -0.98 -1.61
N PHE A 108 -15.29 -1.96 -2.43
CA PHE A 108 -14.70 -2.10 -3.77
C PHE A 108 -14.93 -0.86 -4.62
N SER A 109 -16.14 -0.34 -4.62
CA SER A 109 -16.49 0.83 -5.44
C SER A 109 -16.02 2.15 -4.83
N MET A 110 -15.66 2.17 -3.55
CA MET A 110 -15.34 3.39 -2.82
C MET A 110 -13.87 3.56 -2.51
N SER A 111 -13.06 2.55 -2.78
CA SER A 111 -11.65 2.54 -2.37
C SER A 111 -10.73 2.31 -3.55
N LYS A 112 -9.51 2.83 -3.41
CA LYS A 112 -8.40 2.49 -4.29
C LYS A 112 -7.40 1.68 -3.48
N VAL A 113 -6.81 0.68 -4.11
CA VAL A 113 -5.77 -0.14 -3.48
C VAL A 113 -4.49 -0.02 -4.29
N VAL A 114 -3.40 0.14 -3.59
CA VAL A 114 -2.06 0.18 -4.19
C VAL A 114 -1.27 -1.01 -3.67
N GLU A 115 -0.59 -1.68 -4.57
CA GLU A 115 0.27 -2.81 -4.25
C GLU A 115 1.71 -2.42 -4.50
N ILE A 116 2.57 -2.65 -3.51
CA ILE A 116 4.01 -2.44 -3.67
C ILE A 116 4.69 -3.81 -3.68
N THR A 117 5.46 -4.05 -4.73
CA THR A 117 6.32 -5.22 -4.81
C THR A 117 7.71 -4.78 -4.36
N PRO A 118 8.20 -5.26 -3.21
CA PRO A 118 9.55 -4.92 -2.74
C PRO A 118 10.61 -5.37 -3.72
N GLN A 119 11.64 -4.56 -3.83
CA GLN A 119 12.80 -4.88 -4.66
C GLN A 119 13.95 -5.39 -3.84
#